data_4608ff6d28d74c0f10740a99aa8550a4
#
_entry.id   4608ff6d28d74c0f10740a99aa8550a4
#
_cell.length_a   1.000
_cell.length_b   1.000
_cell.length_c   1.000
_cell.angle_alpha   90.00
_cell.angle_beta   90.00
_cell.angle_gamma   90.00
#
_symmetry.space_group_name_H-M   'P 1'
#
loop_
_entity.id
_entity.type
_entity.pdbx_description
1 polymer ?
#
loop_
_entity_poly.entity_id
_entity_poly.type
_entity_poly.pdbx_seq_one_letter_code
_entity_poly.pdbx_strand_id
1 'polypeptide(L)'
;MSNLNDIFFTPAANQELTYDQVLEDVQRYFAENHASTIAEAGEGNAERATSLLKELMEHYIVKRKYALDGLSTKELCSKLYEDMAGYSFLKKWIYKPGVEEVNINAYNDIEVIESSGRSIKISDKFSSPQHAIDVIRRMLNACGMVIDDTMPSIVGFLDKNIRISVDKTPIVDAD
;
A
#
# COMPACT_ATOMS: atom_id res chain seq x y z
N MET A 1 -7.12 -25.21 29.19
CA MET A 1 -6.96 -23.74 29.09
C MET A 1 -7.12 -23.39 27.63
N SER A 2 -8.31 -22.91 27.28
CA SER A 2 -8.69 -22.63 25.88
C SER A 2 -7.99 -21.36 25.42
N ASN A 3 -7.26 -21.43 24.30
CA ASN A 3 -6.63 -20.29 23.66
C ASN A 3 -7.71 -19.34 23.12
N LEU A 4 -7.78 -18.14 23.70
CA LEU A 4 -8.70 -17.04 23.35
C LEU A 4 -8.34 -16.32 22.02
N ASN A 5 -7.45 -16.88 21.19
CA ASN A 5 -6.96 -16.24 19.97
C ASN A 5 -7.65 -16.66 18.68
N ASP A 6 -8.73 -17.43 18.77
CA ASP A 6 -9.51 -17.83 17.58
C ASP A 6 -10.86 -17.08 17.50
N ILE A 7 -10.84 -15.76 17.69
CA ILE A 7 -11.98 -14.95 17.25
C ILE A 7 -11.83 -14.80 15.72
N PHE A 8 -12.20 -15.86 15.01
CA PHE A 8 -12.34 -15.84 13.57
C PHE A 8 -13.45 -14.84 13.20
N PHE A 9 -13.12 -13.86 12.39
CA PHE A 9 -14.11 -13.12 11.66
C PHE A 9 -14.82 -14.11 10.73
N THR A 10 -15.95 -14.65 11.19
CA THR A 10 -16.86 -15.42 10.36
C THR A 10 -17.84 -14.40 9.78
N PRO A 11 -17.81 -14.11 8.48
CA PRO A 11 -18.81 -13.21 7.91
C PRO A 11 -20.19 -13.79 8.23
N ALA A 12 -21.09 -12.96 8.71
CA ALA A 12 -22.49 -13.33 8.86
C ALA A 12 -22.98 -13.80 7.47
N ALA A 13 -23.64 -14.95 7.43
CA ALA A 13 -24.16 -15.55 6.22
C ALA A 13 -24.95 -14.49 5.42
N ASN A 14 -24.50 -14.16 4.19
CA ASN A 14 -25.02 -13.20 3.22
C ASN A 14 -24.39 -11.80 3.12
N GLN A 15 -23.22 -11.51 3.66
CA GLN A 15 -22.47 -10.32 3.20
C GLN A 15 -21.41 -10.76 2.17
N GLU A 16 -21.52 -10.24 0.95
CA GLU A 16 -20.43 -10.36 -0.02
C GLU A 16 -19.18 -9.71 0.56
N LEU A 17 -18.11 -10.47 0.62
CA LEU A 17 -16.84 -10.01 1.17
C LEU A 17 -16.26 -8.93 0.24
N THR A 18 -15.98 -7.76 0.78
CA THR A 18 -15.36 -6.68 0.00
C THR A 18 -13.84 -6.78 -0.02
N TYR A 19 -13.21 -6.21 -1.05
CA TYR A 19 -11.76 -6.14 -1.12
C TYR A 19 -11.13 -5.48 0.11
N ASP A 20 -11.72 -4.37 0.60
CA ASP A 20 -11.21 -3.62 1.74
C ASP A 20 -11.24 -4.46 3.03
N GLN A 21 -12.27 -5.28 3.23
CA GLN A 21 -12.36 -6.19 4.37
C GLN A 21 -11.27 -7.28 4.31
N VAL A 22 -11.03 -7.83 3.10
CA VAL A 22 -9.95 -8.80 2.91
C VAL A 22 -8.57 -8.15 3.15
N LEU A 23 -8.36 -6.96 2.63
CA LEU A 23 -7.12 -6.20 2.80
C LEU A 23 -6.85 -5.92 4.28
N GLU A 24 -7.83 -5.45 5.03
CA GLU A 24 -7.71 -5.17 6.46
C GLU A 24 -7.36 -6.43 7.28
N ASP A 25 -8.03 -7.56 7.00
CA ASP A 25 -7.75 -8.82 7.70
C ASP A 25 -6.34 -9.34 7.36
N VAL A 26 -5.95 -9.29 6.10
CA VAL A 26 -4.62 -9.70 5.65
C VAL A 26 -3.54 -8.79 6.24
N GLN A 27 -3.73 -7.47 6.23
CA GLN A 27 -2.80 -6.52 6.83
C GLN A 27 -2.60 -6.79 8.32
N ARG A 28 -3.67 -6.99 9.07
CA ARG A 28 -3.61 -7.32 10.50
C ARG A 28 -2.86 -8.63 10.74
N TYR A 29 -3.22 -9.70 10.04
CA TYR A 29 -2.58 -11.00 10.19
C TYR A 29 -1.07 -10.94 9.90
N PHE A 30 -0.69 -10.29 8.81
CA PHE A 30 0.71 -10.20 8.40
C PHE A 30 1.52 -9.26 9.30
N ALA A 31 0.93 -8.17 9.79
CA ALA A 31 1.57 -7.30 10.78
C ALA A 31 1.88 -8.04 12.10
N GLU A 32 0.97 -8.92 12.54
CA GLU A 32 1.15 -9.69 13.77
C GLU A 32 2.12 -10.87 13.62
N ASN A 33 2.17 -11.51 12.44
CA ASN A 33 2.87 -12.79 12.28
C ASN A 33 4.09 -12.71 11.35
N HIS A 34 4.19 -11.71 10.47
CA HIS A 34 5.21 -11.63 9.42
C HIS A 34 5.81 -10.22 9.25
N ALA A 35 5.84 -9.41 10.31
CA ALA A 35 6.31 -8.02 10.26
C ALA A 35 7.74 -7.89 9.71
N SER A 36 8.66 -8.78 10.10
CA SER A 36 10.04 -8.77 9.60
C SER A 36 10.11 -9.07 8.10
N THR A 37 9.31 -10.01 7.60
CA THR A 37 9.26 -10.37 6.17
C THR A 37 8.71 -9.22 5.33
N ILE A 38 7.72 -8.46 5.87
CA ILE A 38 7.19 -7.26 5.21
C ILE A 38 8.28 -6.18 5.13
N ALA A 39 9.00 -5.93 6.22
CA ALA A 39 10.08 -4.95 6.25
C ALA A 39 11.18 -5.29 5.24
N GLU A 40 11.66 -6.54 5.23
CA GLU A 40 12.66 -7.02 4.28
C GLU A 40 12.20 -6.91 2.82
N ALA A 41 10.93 -7.18 2.52
CA ALA A 41 10.37 -7.05 1.18
C ALA A 41 10.26 -5.59 0.72
N GLY A 42 10.13 -4.63 1.65
CA GLY A 42 10.09 -3.19 1.38
C GLY A 42 11.45 -2.57 1.09
N GLU A 43 12.57 -3.18 1.49
CA GLU A 43 13.93 -2.63 1.40
C GLU A 43 14.63 -2.81 0.03
N GLY A 44 13.88 -3.06 -1.03
CA GLY A 44 14.38 -2.95 -2.43
C GLY A 44 15.36 -4.02 -2.92
N ASN A 45 15.88 -4.91 -2.05
CA ASN A 45 16.87 -5.93 -2.40
C ASN A 45 16.40 -7.36 -2.12
N ALA A 46 15.12 -7.56 -1.99
CA ALA A 46 14.51 -8.71 -1.36
C ALA A 46 13.63 -9.52 -2.31
N GLU A 47 14.11 -9.90 -3.50
CA GLU A 47 13.38 -10.86 -4.36
C GLU A 47 12.93 -12.09 -3.57
N ARG A 48 13.79 -12.58 -2.67
CA ARG A 48 13.49 -13.75 -1.84
C ARG A 48 12.41 -13.44 -0.79
N ALA A 49 12.48 -12.30 -0.09
CA ALA A 49 11.48 -11.89 0.89
C ALA A 49 10.14 -11.55 0.21
N THR A 50 10.18 -10.91 -0.96
CA THR A 50 9.02 -10.67 -1.81
C THR A 50 8.34 -11.98 -2.23
N SER A 51 9.11 -12.95 -2.71
CA SER A 51 8.59 -14.26 -3.14
C SER A 51 7.97 -15.01 -1.97
N LEU A 52 8.66 -15.03 -0.82
CA LEU A 52 8.17 -15.65 0.41
C LEU A 52 6.88 -14.99 0.89
N LEU A 53 6.82 -13.65 0.90
CA LEU A 53 5.64 -12.91 1.33
C LEU A 53 4.43 -13.22 0.44
N LYS A 54 4.62 -13.30 -0.88
CA LYS A 54 3.56 -13.68 -1.82
C LYS A 54 3.08 -15.11 -1.62
N GLU A 55 3.99 -16.05 -1.38
CA GLU A 55 3.66 -17.44 -1.10
C GLU A 55 2.85 -17.59 0.21
N LEU A 56 3.29 -16.92 1.27
CA LEU A 56 2.57 -16.89 2.54
C LEU A 56 1.18 -16.28 2.40
N MET A 57 1.06 -15.21 1.60
CA MET A 57 -0.20 -14.54 1.33
C MET A 57 -1.16 -15.43 0.53
N GLU A 58 -0.68 -16.11 -0.51
CA GLU A 58 -1.48 -17.04 -1.29
C GLU A 58 -1.99 -18.19 -0.41
N HIS A 59 -1.12 -18.75 0.43
CA HIS A 59 -1.52 -19.78 1.39
C HIS A 59 -2.59 -19.29 2.37
N TYR A 60 -2.45 -18.06 2.89
CA TYR A 60 -3.43 -17.47 3.81
C TYR A 60 -4.78 -17.24 3.13
N ILE A 61 -4.79 -16.68 1.91
CA ILE A 61 -6.01 -16.46 1.11
C ILE A 61 -6.76 -17.76 0.88
N VAL A 62 -6.05 -18.80 0.47
CA VAL A 62 -6.64 -20.14 0.24
C VAL A 62 -7.17 -20.75 1.54
N LYS A 63 -6.41 -20.67 2.63
CA LYS A 63 -6.82 -21.17 3.95
C LYS A 63 -8.08 -20.46 4.46
N ARG A 64 -8.20 -19.18 4.25
CA ARG A 64 -9.35 -18.34 4.64
C ARG A 64 -10.51 -18.43 3.66
N LYS A 65 -10.30 -19.10 2.52
CA LYS A 65 -11.29 -19.24 1.42
C LYS A 65 -11.76 -17.87 0.90
N TYR A 66 -10.86 -16.88 0.85
CA TYR A 66 -11.18 -15.59 0.28
C TYR A 66 -11.33 -15.71 -1.23
N ALA A 67 -12.50 -15.33 -1.72
CA ALA A 67 -12.81 -15.21 -3.13
C ALA A 67 -13.56 -13.90 -3.36
N LEU A 68 -13.14 -13.15 -4.36
CA LEU A 68 -13.79 -11.91 -4.78
C LEU A 68 -14.16 -12.04 -6.26
N ASP A 69 -15.37 -11.59 -6.60
CA ASP A 69 -15.86 -11.66 -7.96
C ASP A 69 -14.93 -10.94 -8.94
N GLY A 70 -14.63 -11.62 -10.04
CA GLY A 70 -13.76 -11.10 -11.10
C GLY A 70 -12.25 -11.16 -10.81
N LEU A 71 -11.82 -11.72 -9.67
CA LEU A 71 -10.40 -11.89 -9.34
C LEU A 71 -10.05 -13.36 -9.11
N SER A 72 -9.04 -13.85 -9.81
CA SER A 72 -8.40 -15.12 -9.46
C SER A 72 -7.61 -14.96 -8.14
N THR A 73 -7.35 -16.07 -7.45
CA THR A 73 -6.52 -16.07 -6.21
C THR A 73 -5.17 -15.40 -6.44
N LYS A 74 -4.55 -15.61 -7.59
CA LYS A 74 -3.25 -15.02 -7.93
C LYS A 74 -3.32 -13.51 -8.15
N GLU A 75 -4.36 -13.03 -8.80
CA GLU A 75 -4.61 -11.59 -8.98
C GLU A 75 -4.92 -10.91 -7.66
N LEU A 76 -5.76 -11.54 -6.83
CA LEU A 76 -6.04 -11.06 -5.47
C LEU A 76 -4.76 -10.99 -4.63
N CYS A 77 -3.93 -12.03 -4.63
CA CYS A 77 -2.64 -12.05 -3.94
C CYS A 77 -1.72 -10.93 -4.43
N SER A 78 -1.61 -10.74 -5.75
CA SER A 78 -0.76 -9.69 -6.31
C SER A 78 -1.23 -8.29 -5.92
N LYS A 79 -2.54 -8.04 -5.94
CA LYS A 79 -3.14 -6.77 -5.55
C LYS A 79 -2.95 -6.49 -4.06
N LEU A 80 -3.22 -7.47 -3.21
CA LEU A 80 -3.00 -7.36 -1.76
C LEU A 80 -1.52 -7.10 -1.43
N TYR A 81 -0.60 -7.76 -2.13
CA TYR A 81 0.83 -7.52 -1.97
C TYR A 81 1.21 -6.08 -2.30
N GLU A 82 0.76 -5.55 -3.45
CA GLU A 82 1.05 -4.16 -3.84
C GLU A 82 0.48 -3.14 -2.83
N ASP A 83 -0.69 -3.40 -2.27
CA ASP A 83 -1.30 -2.53 -1.27
C ASP A 83 -0.66 -2.66 0.12
N MET A 84 -0.06 -3.81 0.45
CA MET A 84 0.60 -4.05 1.75
C MET A 84 2.07 -3.68 1.78
N ALA A 85 2.83 -4.09 0.76
CA ALA A 85 4.29 -3.99 0.73
C ALA A 85 4.82 -3.16 -0.43
N GLY A 86 3.99 -2.90 -1.43
CA GLY A 86 4.31 -2.07 -2.58
C GLY A 86 3.89 -0.61 -2.40
N TYR A 87 3.81 0.09 -3.52
CA TYR A 87 3.38 1.49 -3.60
C TYR A 87 1.93 1.61 -4.10
N SER A 88 1.15 0.53 -3.96
CA SER A 88 -0.24 0.48 -4.42
C SER A 88 -0.36 0.88 -5.91
N PHE A 89 -1.46 1.51 -6.30
CA PHE A 89 -1.65 2.00 -7.67
C PHE A 89 -0.62 3.04 -8.11
N LEU A 90 0.08 3.72 -7.18
CA LEU A 90 1.09 4.74 -7.50
C LEU A 90 2.22 4.19 -8.36
N LYS A 91 2.59 2.91 -8.17
CA LYS A 91 3.68 2.27 -8.91
C LYS A 91 3.49 2.39 -10.43
N LYS A 92 2.26 2.19 -10.92
CA LYS A 92 1.96 2.30 -12.35
C LYS A 92 2.12 3.72 -12.88
N TRP A 93 1.87 4.74 -12.06
CA TRP A 93 1.97 6.15 -12.45
C TRP A 93 3.39 6.67 -12.31
N ILE A 94 4.08 6.34 -11.23
CA ILE A 94 5.46 6.77 -10.94
C ILE A 94 6.43 6.29 -12.04
N TYR A 95 6.21 5.08 -12.56
CA TYR A 95 7.08 4.51 -13.61
C TYR A 95 6.49 4.57 -15.02
N LYS A 96 5.37 5.29 -15.21
CA LYS A 96 4.74 5.44 -16.53
C LYS A 96 5.52 6.42 -17.39
N PRO A 97 5.99 6.02 -18.60
CA PRO A 97 6.62 6.94 -19.52
C PRO A 97 5.71 8.14 -19.85
N GLY A 98 6.28 9.34 -19.84
CA GLY A 98 5.54 10.57 -20.13
C GLY A 98 4.78 11.15 -18.94
N VAL A 99 4.90 10.58 -17.75
CA VAL A 99 4.48 11.20 -16.49
C VAL A 99 5.68 11.94 -15.90
N GLU A 100 5.50 13.20 -15.54
CA GLU A 100 6.50 14.04 -14.90
C GLU A 100 6.25 14.21 -13.41
N GLU A 101 4.98 14.25 -12.99
CA GLU A 101 4.64 14.51 -11.60
C GLU A 101 3.37 13.74 -11.20
N VAL A 102 3.34 13.29 -9.94
CA VAL A 102 2.16 12.72 -9.30
C VAL A 102 1.92 13.47 -8.00
N ASN A 103 0.83 14.22 -7.94
CA ASN A 103 0.43 15.02 -6.79
C ASN A 103 -0.64 14.29 -5.99
N ILE A 104 -0.38 14.04 -4.71
CA ILE A 104 -1.30 13.41 -3.78
C ILE A 104 -1.79 14.50 -2.81
N ASN A 105 -2.93 15.12 -3.12
CA ASN A 105 -3.52 16.17 -2.31
C ASN A 105 -4.34 15.60 -1.15
N ALA A 106 -4.98 14.46 -1.39
CA ALA A 106 -5.71 13.67 -0.39
C ALA A 106 -5.70 12.19 -0.80
N TYR A 107 -6.16 11.29 0.09
CA TYR A 107 -6.25 9.85 -0.21
C TYR A 107 -7.11 9.52 -1.44
N ASN A 108 -8.01 10.41 -1.81
CA ASN A 108 -8.94 10.30 -2.93
C ASN A 108 -8.85 11.47 -3.94
N ASP A 109 -7.84 12.32 -3.81
CA ASP A 109 -7.57 13.42 -4.76
C ASP A 109 -6.11 13.33 -5.24
N ILE A 110 -5.94 12.66 -6.37
CA ILE A 110 -4.63 12.43 -6.98
C ILE A 110 -4.64 13.03 -8.40
N GLU A 111 -3.60 13.78 -8.70
CA GLU A 111 -3.39 14.44 -9.96
C GLU A 111 -2.08 13.96 -10.60
N VAL A 112 -2.10 13.76 -11.89
CA VAL A 112 -0.93 13.36 -12.69
C VAL A 112 -0.64 14.43 -13.72
N ILE A 113 0.61 14.88 -13.78
CA ILE A 113 1.09 15.83 -14.79
C ILE A 113 1.92 15.07 -15.82
N GLU A 114 1.53 15.18 -17.08
CA GLU A 114 2.24 14.58 -18.19
C GLU A 114 3.31 15.54 -18.76
N SER A 115 4.29 15.01 -19.48
CA SER A 115 5.36 15.78 -20.13
C SER A 115 4.85 16.78 -21.19
N SER A 116 3.61 16.65 -21.60
CA SER A 116 2.90 17.63 -22.42
C SER A 116 2.46 18.88 -21.64
N GLY A 117 2.63 18.90 -20.30
CA GLY A 117 2.09 19.92 -19.41
C GLY A 117 0.60 19.72 -19.06
N ARG A 118 0.00 18.61 -19.52
CA ARG A 118 -1.39 18.30 -19.23
C ARG A 118 -1.53 17.74 -17.82
N SER A 119 -2.40 18.36 -17.00
CA SER A 119 -2.81 17.86 -15.70
C SER A 119 -4.09 17.03 -15.83
N ILE A 120 -4.14 15.87 -15.14
CA ILE A 120 -5.25 14.94 -15.18
C ILE A 120 -5.53 14.45 -13.75
N LYS A 121 -6.75 14.66 -13.26
CA LYS A 121 -7.22 13.97 -12.06
C LYS A 121 -7.53 12.52 -12.42
N ILE A 122 -6.92 11.59 -11.68
CA ILE A 122 -7.11 10.15 -11.91
C ILE A 122 -8.21 9.58 -11.02
N SER A 123 -8.81 8.48 -11.44
CA SER A 123 -9.83 7.78 -10.66
C SER A 123 -9.27 6.81 -9.62
N ASP A 124 -7.98 6.47 -9.74
CA ASP A 124 -7.31 5.67 -8.72
C ASP A 124 -7.22 6.45 -7.41
N LYS A 125 -7.44 5.76 -6.30
CA LYS A 125 -7.41 6.35 -4.95
C LYS A 125 -6.94 5.31 -3.93
N PHE A 126 -6.47 5.78 -2.79
CA PHE A 126 -6.26 4.91 -1.64
C PHE A 126 -7.59 4.53 -1.00
N SER A 127 -7.65 3.39 -0.32
CA SER A 127 -8.87 2.93 0.35
C SER A 127 -9.26 3.80 1.55
N SER A 128 -8.27 4.46 2.17
CA SER A 128 -8.47 5.32 3.33
C SER A 128 -7.30 6.33 3.47
N PRO A 129 -7.46 7.40 4.28
CA PRO A 129 -6.35 8.28 4.65
C PRO A 129 -5.17 7.52 5.27
N GLN A 130 -5.45 6.54 6.15
CA GLN A 130 -4.42 5.73 6.79
C GLN A 130 -3.63 4.90 5.77
N HIS A 131 -4.32 4.29 4.78
CA HIS A 131 -3.66 3.57 3.70
C HIS A 131 -2.70 4.48 2.90
N ALA A 132 -3.11 5.72 2.60
CA ALA A 132 -2.23 6.69 1.94
C ALA A 132 -0.97 6.98 2.77
N ILE A 133 -1.13 7.25 4.07
CA ILE A 133 -0.03 7.49 5.01
C ILE A 133 0.93 6.29 5.03
N ASP A 134 0.41 5.08 5.09
CA ASP A 134 1.23 3.86 5.18
C ASP A 134 2.03 3.61 3.88
N VAL A 135 1.43 3.89 2.71
CA VAL A 135 2.14 3.82 1.42
C VAL A 135 3.25 4.87 1.35
N ILE A 136 2.95 6.13 1.71
CA ILE A 136 3.94 7.22 1.70
C ILE A 136 5.09 6.92 2.68
N ARG A 137 4.79 6.42 3.88
CA ARG A 137 5.83 5.99 4.83
C ARG A 137 6.72 4.89 4.27
N ARG A 138 6.17 3.90 3.59
CA ARG A 138 6.98 2.86 2.92
C ARG A 138 7.90 3.46 1.86
N MET A 139 7.39 4.40 1.06
CA MET A 139 8.19 5.10 0.06
C MET A 139 9.35 5.88 0.72
N LEU A 140 9.09 6.61 1.79
CA LEU A 140 10.12 7.33 2.55
C LEU A 140 11.14 6.38 3.17
N ASN A 141 10.70 5.31 3.82
CA ASN A 141 11.58 4.31 4.43
C ASN A 141 12.50 3.64 3.39
N ALA A 142 11.99 3.34 2.19
CA ALA A 142 12.80 2.81 1.09
C ALA A 142 13.92 3.76 0.66
N CYS A 143 13.77 5.07 0.94
CA CYS A 143 14.78 6.09 0.69
C CYS A 143 15.65 6.38 1.93
N GLY A 144 15.46 5.66 3.03
CA GLY A 144 16.13 5.95 4.31
C GLY A 144 15.66 7.24 4.99
N MET A 145 14.46 7.71 4.66
CA MET A 145 13.88 8.96 5.18
C MET A 145 12.77 8.68 6.19
N VAL A 146 12.66 9.55 7.18
CA VAL A 146 11.59 9.51 8.19
C VAL A 146 11.02 10.92 8.32
N ILE A 147 9.68 11.02 8.31
CA ILE A 147 8.95 12.26 8.56
C ILE A 147 8.29 12.17 9.94
N ASP A 148 8.47 13.20 10.76
CA ASP A 148 7.91 13.30 12.10
C ASP A 148 7.51 14.74 12.44
N ASP A 149 7.16 15.02 13.70
CA ASP A 149 6.74 16.35 14.14
C ASP A 149 7.90 17.35 14.22
N THR A 150 9.15 16.85 14.26
CA THR A 150 10.36 17.71 14.28
C THR A 150 10.85 18.03 12.88
N MET A 151 10.53 17.16 11.90
CA MET A 151 10.83 17.34 10.48
C MET A 151 9.54 17.16 9.66
N PRO A 152 8.66 18.17 9.64
CA PRO A 152 7.35 18.06 9.01
C PRO A 152 7.38 18.18 7.50
N SER A 153 8.52 18.53 6.90
CA SER A 153 8.75 18.58 5.46
C SER A 153 10.02 17.83 5.10
N ILE A 154 9.96 16.99 4.09
CA ILE A 154 11.10 16.20 3.65
C ILE A 154 11.12 16.08 2.12
N VAL A 155 12.33 16.16 1.56
CA VAL A 155 12.59 15.98 0.13
C VAL A 155 13.73 15.00 -0.04
N GLY A 156 13.56 14.05 -0.96
CA GLY A 156 14.60 13.06 -1.28
C GLY A 156 14.36 12.39 -2.62
N PHE A 157 15.01 11.26 -2.84
CA PHE A 157 14.91 10.51 -4.08
C PHE A 157 14.47 9.08 -3.79
N LEU A 158 13.34 8.69 -4.38
CA LEU A 158 12.84 7.32 -4.35
C LEU A 158 13.67 6.42 -5.27
N ASP A 159 14.16 6.99 -6.36
CA ASP A 159 15.01 6.37 -7.37
C ASP A 159 15.92 7.46 -7.96
N LYS A 160 16.91 7.08 -8.78
CA LYS A 160 17.86 8.01 -9.43
C LYS A 160 17.17 9.17 -10.15
N ASN A 161 15.97 8.93 -10.69
CA ASN A 161 15.21 9.87 -11.50
C ASN A 161 13.88 10.30 -10.87
N ILE A 162 13.54 9.81 -9.68
CA ILE A 162 12.24 10.05 -9.05
C ILE A 162 12.46 10.75 -7.72
N ARG A 163 12.12 12.04 -7.68
CA ARG A 163 12.12 12.83 -6.47
C ARG A 163 10.81 12.63 -5.71
N ILE A 164 10.88 12.50 -4.40
CA ILE A 164 9.74 12.53 -3.49
C ILE A 164 9.82 13.74 -2.59
N SER A 165 8.71 14.46 -2.44
CA SER A 165 8.54 15.56 -1.50
C SER A 165 7.27 15.30 -0.70
N VAL A 166 7.36 15.38 0.61
CA VAL A 166 6.23 15.16 1.53
C VAL A 166 6.20 16.26 2.56
N ASP A 167 5.02 16.87 2.69
CA ASP A 167 4.71 17.85 3.72
C ASP A 167 3.63 17.28 4.65
N LYS A 168 3.82 17.45 5.95
CA LYS A 168 2.92 17.00 7.00
C LYS A 168 2.30 18.22 7.70
N THR A 169 1.09 18.09 8.23
CA THR A 169 0.56 19.08 9.18
C THR A 169 1.55 19.29 10.34
N PRO A 170 1.79 20.52 10.81
CA PRO A 170 0.98 21.73 10.60
C PRO A 170 1.36 22.61 9.39
N ILE A 171 2.24 22.17 8.49
CA ILE A 171 2.66 22.98 7.32
C ILE A 171 1.54 23.03 6.27
N VAL A 172 0.77 21.94 6.15
CA VAL A 172 -0.43 21.91 5.30
C VAL A 172 -1.66 21.95 6.18
N ASP A 173 -2.58 22.85 5.90
CA ASP A 173 -3.88 22.89 6.57
C ASP A 173 -4.59 21.55 6.32
N ALA A 174 -5.04 20.91 7.41
CA ALA A 174 -5.86 19.74 7.31
C ALA A 174 -7.31 20.18 7.13
N ASP A 175 -7.79 20.22 5.89
CA ASP A 175 -9.21 20.35 5.57
C ASP A 175 -9.92 18.99 5.67
#